data_438b9a1436a5674e5e5cbf0bc96772f2
#
_entry.id   438b9a1436a5674e5e5cbf0bc96772f2
#
_cell.length_a   1.000
_cell.length_b   1.000
_cell.length_c   1.000
_cell.angle_alpha   90.00
_cell.angle_beta   90.00
_cell.angle_gamma   90.00
#
_symmetry.space_group_name_H-M   'P 1'
#
loop_
_entity.id
_entity.type
_entity.pdbx_description
1 polymer ?
#
loop_
_entity_poly.entity_id
_entity_poly.type
_entity_poly.pdbx_seq_one_letter_code
_entity_poly.pdbx_strand_id
1 'polypeptide(L)'
;MPLTTSTSGDGSASALPTARISRKPSEPAASASVPDASAPFTTFIERYRAKLRDLFERRVDADALNAQRGLPPFLLREIRDTDPLSVYVAEEHGGRGGHIHEGLAMLEATGYESLGLCLTFGINGALFLQPVGKYGSDDTKTDVLQRFLRDRRLGGLMITEPDHGTDALNMRTTFEADGERYRIHGTKHWGGLTGWADYWLLTAREQTAKGPGRDIGFFVCDVTQPEQHIEVEEVYENLGLRIIPYGRNQIDVSVPQAQRLEPDSTGIKMMLDLLHRSRMQFPGMSTGFLRRLLDETVDHCRERFVGGKPLEAYDNVKATLAKMQAYVTSSRAMSLFTSEHGGTDRDLSGMSLAANAIKTSVTDWMQQASQSFLQLCGAKGYRMDHLAGRATVDSRPFQIFEGANDILYQQVAEAVLKQMRRAKESNLYRFLQQDDLTARAADYFRETLSFDVDLSLPQRKLVALGEALSRVMSMEMTIELGERGYRADLIEQALTEMHADVQELVTRFRTDGVQGLIDDYRASSDWLQFVQARP
;
A
#
# COMPACT_ATOMS: atom_id res chain seq x y z
N MET A 1 44.97 45.40 -6.00
CA MET A 1 44.57 45.93 -4.69
C MET A 1 43.75 44.85 -4.00
N PRO A 2 44.15 44.38 -2.83
CA PRO A 2 43.54 43.30 -2.12
C PRO A 2 42.42 43.80 -1.20
N LEU A 3 41.36 43.06 -1.04
CA LEU A 3 40.41 43.26 0.05
C LEU A 3 40.58 42.16 1.07
N THR A 4 40.82 42.62 2.24
CA THR A 4 41.20 41.97 3.47
C THR A 4 40.09 41.13 4.10
N THR A 5 40.54 40.07 4.74
CA THR A 5 39.91 39.18 5.71
C THR A 5 39.35 39.87 6.95
N SER A 6 38.27 39.32 7.45
CA SER A 6 37.88 38.98 8.87
C SER A 6 36.36 38.79 8.89
N THR A 7 35.75 37.93 9.62
CA THR A 7 35.97 37.43 10.97
C THR A 7 35.09 36.16 11.19
N SER A 8 35.57 35.32 12.06
CA SER A 8 34.90 34.21 12.70
C SER A 8 33.51 34.58 13.22
N GLY A 9 32.52 33.78 12.86
CA GLY A 9 31.19 33.79 13.47
C GLY A 9 30.82 32.37 13.91
N ASP A 10 30.80 32.12 15.20
CA ASP A 10 30.28 30.94 15.88
C ASP A 10 28.87 30.67 15.42
N GLY A 11 28.68 29.59 14.71
CA GLY A 11 27.40 29.06 14.35
C GLY A 11 26.88 28.13 15.45
N SER A 12 26.31 28.69 16.51
CA SER A 12 25.48 27.92 17.43
C SER A 12 24.25 27.44 16.67
N ALA A 13 24.18 26.13 16.41
CA ALA A 13 22.98 25.47 15.95
C ALA A 13 21.87 25.70 16.98
N SER A 14 20.91 26.55 16.66
CA SER A 14 19.70 26.71 17.45
C SER A 14 18.88 25.43 17.32
N ALA A 15 18.86 24.65 18.39
CA ALA A 15 17.92 23.56 18.56
C ALA A 15 16.50 24.14 18.44
N LEU A 16 15.74 23.65 17.45
CA LEU A 16 14.32 23.93 17.35
C LEU A 16 13.62 23.43 18.61
N PRO A 17 12.69 24.20 19.21
CA PRO A 17 12.02 23.79 20.42
C PRO A 17 11.19 22.53 20.14
N THR A 18 11.44 21.47 20.90
CA THR A 18 10.56 20.32 21.01
C THR A 18 9.21 20.81 21.52
N ALA A 19 8.28 21.04 20.62
CA ALA A 19 6.91 21.35 20.98
C ALA A 19 6.31 20.10 21.65
N ARG A 20 6.23 20.11 22.97
CA ARG A 20 5.35 19.23 23.73
C ARG A 20 3.93 19.51 23.24
N ILE A 21 3.40 18.64 22.40
CA ILE A 21 1.97 18.64 22.04
C ILE A 21 1.22 18.14 23.29
N SER A 22 0.89 19.03 24.20
CA SER A 22 -0.04 18.73 25.28
C SER A 22 -1.44 18.64 24.65
N ARG A 23 -1.95 17.43 24.46
CA ARG A 23 -3.36 17.22 24.12
C ARG A 23 -4.22 17.69 25.30
N LYS A 24 -5.01 18.75 25.10
CA LYS A 24 -6.21 18.96 25.91
C LYS A 24 -7.20 17.84 25.58
N PRO A 25 -7.92 17.27 26.57
CA PRO A 25 -9.00 16.33 26.28
C PRO A 25 -9.96 16.98 25.29
N SER A 26 -10.27 16.27 24.20
CA SER A 26 -11.27 16.70 23.24
C SER A 26 -12.61 16.84 23.96
N GLU A 27 -13.22 18.04 23.89
CA GLU A 27 -14.59 18.22 24.33
C GLU A 27 -15.50 17.21 23.61
N PRO A 28 -16.50 16.64 24.30
CA PRO A 28 -17.44 15.73 23.66
C PRO A 28 -18.14 16.48 22.51
N ALA A 29 -18.06 15.95 21.31
CA ALA A 29 -18.72 16.49 20.14
C ALA A 29 -20.23 16.57 20.41
N ALA A 30 -20.82 17.73 20.13
CA ALA A 30 -22.27 17.91 20.13
C ALA A 30 -22.89 16.80 19.25
N SER A 31 -23.97 16.17 19.71
CA SER A 31 -24.63 15.02 19.12
C SER A 31 -24.93 15.23 17.63
N ALA A 32 -23.98 14.86 16.78
CA ALA A 32 -24.28 14.60 15.37
C ALA A 32 -25.11 13.32 15.34
N SER A 33 -26.22 13.32 14.62
CA SER A 33 -27.03 12.12 14.39
C SER A 33 -26.10 10.98 13.95
N VAL A 34 -26.09 9.88 14.70
CA VAL A 34 -25.36 8.66 14.35
C VAL A 34 -25.73 8.31 12.90
N PRO A 35 -24.76 8.18 11.97
CA PRO A 35 -25.07 7.77 10.61
C PRO A 35 -25.80 6.44 10.64
N ASP A 36 -26.88 6.34 9.88
CA ASP A 36 -27.69 5.13 9.80
C ASP A 36 -26.92 4.04 9.07
N ALA A 37 -26.27 3.15 9.84
CA ALA A 37 -25.54 2.00 9.31
C ALA A 37 -26.47 1.05 8.53
N SER A 38 -27.79 1.11 8.75
CA SER A 38 -28.80 0.32 8.04
C SER A 38 -29.15 0.85 6.64
N ALA A 39 -28.69 2.06 6.26
CA ALA A 39 -28.96 2.60 4.93
C ALA A 39 -28.34 1.70 3.84
N PRO A 40 -29.01 1.52 2.67
CA PRO A 40 -28.44 0.79 1.54
C PRO A 40 -27.04 1.31 1.17
N PHE A 41 -26.14 0.40 0.81
CA PHE A 41 -24.75 0.77 0.49
C PHE A 41 -24.65 1.83 -0.62
N THR A 42 -25.52 1.75 -1.62
CA THR A 42 -25.58 2.76 -2.70
C THR A 42 -25.79 4.17 -2.15
N THR A 43 -26.70 4.34 -1.22
CA THR A 43 -26.96 5.65 -0.57
C THR A 43 -25.76 6.09 0.27
N PHE A 44 -25.14 5.16 1.01
CA PHE A 44 -23.96 5.45 1.80
C PHE A 44 -22.80 5.93 0.93
N ILE A 45 -22.44 5.19 -0.12
CA ILE A 45 -21.28 5.51 -0.95
C ILE A 45 -21.49 6.77 -1.79
N GLU A 46 -22.70 7.05 -2.23
CA GLU A 46 -23.05 8.30 -2.92
C GLU A 46 -22.90 9.52 -2.00
N ARG A 47 -23.40 9.44 -0.76
CA ARG A 47 -23.22 10.48 0.25
C ARG A 47 -21.75 10.70 0.58
N TYR A 48 -20.99 9.62 0.73
CA TYR A 48 -19.55 9.67 0.98
C TYR A 48 -18.80 10.36 -0.16
N ARG A 49 -19.04 9.96 -1.40
CA ARG A 49 -18.46 10.59 -2.60
C ARG A 49 -18.81 12.06 -2.72
N ALA A 50 -20.06 12.42 -2.44
CA ALA A 50 -20.52 13.81 -2.47
C ALA A 50 -19.79 14.66 -1.41
N LYS A 51 -19.59 14.12 -0.20
CA LYS A 51 -18.83 14.80 0.87
C LYS A 51 -17.36 14.98 0.47
N LEU A 52 -16.72 13.96 -0.08
CA LEU A 52 -15.33 14.06 -0.53
C LEU A 52 -15.17 15.14 -1.61
N ARG A 53 -16.04 15.15 -2.63
CA ARG A 53 -16.01 16.19 -3.67
C ARG A 53 -16.23 17.59 -3.10
N ASP A 54 -17.20 17.78 -2.22
CA ASP A 54 -17.44 19.09 -1.60
C ASP A 54 -16.18 19.58 -0.88
N LEU A 55 -15.50 18.70 -0.15
CA LEU A 55 -14.30 19.05 0.59
C LEU A 55 -13.10 19.33 -0.31
N PHE A 56 -12.79 18.43 -1.24
CA PHE A 56 -11.56 18.52 -2.04
C PHE A 56 -11.67 19.42 -3.28
N GLU A 57 -12.85 19.62 -3.85
CA GLU A 57 -13.02 20.49 -5.03
C GLU A 57 -13.43 21.92 -4.66
N ARG A 58 -14.09 22.13 -3.50
CA ARG A 58 -14.71 23.43 -3.18
C ARG A 58 -14.17 24.11 -1.93
N ARG A 59 -13.72 23.34 -0.93
CA ARG A 59 -13.44 23.87 0.40
C ARG A 59 -11.97 23.88 0.79
N VAL A 60 -11.15 23.08 0.13
CA VAL A 60 -9.70 23.08 0.31
C VAL A 60 -9.02 23.27 -1.03
N ASP A 61 -7.92 24.00 -1.02
CA ASP A 61 -6.95 23.98 -2.10
C ASP A 61 -6.14 22.67 -1.97
N ALA A 62 -6.45 21.70 -2.82
CA ALA A 62 -5.80 20.40 -2.80
C ALA A 62 -4.28 20.51 -3.05
N ASP A 63 -3.84 21.50 -3.82
CA ASP A 63 -2.43 21.74 -4.11
C ASP A 63 -1.71 22.29 -2.87
N ALA A 64 -2.31 23.26 -2.19
CA ALA A 64 -1.80 23.78 -0.92
C ALA A 64 -1.82 22.72 0.20
N LEU A 65 -2.89 21.92 0.28
CA LEU A 65 -3.02 20.83 1.25
C LEU A 65 -1.88 19.81 1.14
N ASN A 66 -1.55 19.41 -0.08
CA ASN A 66 -0.52 18.42 -0.31
C ASN A 66 0.93 18.96 -0.17
N ALA A 67 1.11 20.27 -0.25
CA ALA A 67 2.38 20.92 0.07
C ALA A 67 2.63 20.98 1.59
N GLN A 68 1.58 20.92 2.40
CA GLN A 68 1.63 20.94 3.86
C GLN A 68 1.78 19.53 4.44
N ARG A 69 2.12 19.46 5.73
CA ARG A 69 2.12 18.22 6.49
C ARG A 69 0.80 18.04 7.23
N GLY A 70 0.31 16.80 7.22
CA GLY A 70 -0.90 16.42 7.91
C GLY A 70 -2.18 16.92 7.26
N LEU A 71 -3.30 16.54 7.83
CA LEU A 71 -4.63 16.97 7.40
C LEU A 71 -5.14 18.06 8.33
N PRO A 72 -5.78 19.10 7.81
CA PRO A 72 -6.51 20.04 8.67
C PRO A 72 -7.52 19.27 9.54
N PRO A 73 -7.59 19.54 10.86
CA PRO A 73 -8.46 18.79 11.77
C PRO A 73 -9.94 18.79 11.36
N PHE A 74 -10.42 19.89 10.76
CA PHE A 74 -11.81 19.98 10.29
C PHE A 74 -12.08 19.00 9.15
N LEU A 75 -11.12 18.84 8.22
CA LEU A 75 -11.24 17.96 7.04
C LEU A 75 -11.42 16.51 7.49
N LEU A 76 -10.50 16.02 8.31
CA LEU A 76 -10.57 14.66 8.83
C LEU A 76 -11.86 14.43 9.64
N ARG A 77 -12.27 15.40 10.47
CA ARG A 77 -13.50 15.32 11.26
C ARG A 77 -14.72 15.18 10.36
N GLU A 78 -14.90 16.07 9.38
CA GLU A 78 -16.07 16.05 8.49
C GLU A 78 -16.15 14.80 7.60
N ILE A 79 -15.01 14.26 7.18
CA ILE A 79 -14.98 12.98 6.47
C ILE A 79 -15.40 11.86 7.42
N ARG A 80 -14.89 11.82 8.65
CA ARG A 80 -15.24 10.81 9.66
C ARG A 80 -16.70 10.92 10.10
N ASP A 81 -17.33 12.10 9.97
CA ASP A 81 -18.77 12.27 10.22
C ASP A 81 -19.65 11.49 9.22
N THR A 82 -19.11 11.05 8.09
CA THR A 82 -19.79 10.12 7.16
C THR A 82 -19.61 8.65 7.51
N ASP A 83 -18.84 8.35 8.56
CA ASP A 83 -18.55 7.03 9.11
C ASP A 83 -17.94 6.02 8.10
N PRO A 84 -16.89 6.41 7.34
CA PRO A 84 -16.34 5.56 6.28
C PRO A 84 -15.75 4.24 6.78
N LEU A 85 -15.28 4.18 8.03
CA LEU A 85 -14.65 2.98 8.59
C LEU A 85 -15.67 1.94 9.10
N SER A 86 -16.96 2.29 9.17
CA SER A 86 -18.05 1.36 9.51
C SER A 86 -18.15 0.17 8.54
N VAL A 87 -17.70 0.34 7.29
CA VAL A 87 -17.66 -0.73 6.28
C VAL A 87 -16.78 -1.94 6.66
N TYR A 88 -15.84 -1.76 7.61
CA TYR A 88 -14.93 -2.81 8.07
C TYR A 88 -15.40 -3.52 9.34
N VAL A 89 -16.49 -3.10 9.94
CA VAL A 89 -16.97 -3.58 11.23
C VAL A 89 -18.28 -4.33 11.06
N ALA A 90 -18.44 -5.45 11.77
CA ALA A 90 -19.65 -6.25 11.77
C ALA A 90 -20.86 -5.45 12.34
N GLU A 91 -22.08 -5.80 11.90
CA GLU A 91 -23.31 -5.12 12.33
C GLU A 91 -23.52 -5.19 13.84
N GLU A 92 -23.20 -6.32 14.46
CA GLU A 92 -23.31 -6.53 15.91
C GLU A 92 -22.43 -5.59 16.75
N HIS A 93 -21.40 -5.01 16.13
CA HIS A 93 -20.53 -4.00 16.75
C HIS A 93 -20.80 -2.58 16.25
N GLY A 94 -21.93 -2.36 15.56
CA GLY A 94 -22.36 -1.04 15.06
C GLY A 94 -21.81 -0.67 13.69
N GLY A 95 -21.19 -1.59 12.97
CA GLY A 95 -20.70 -1.39 11.60
C GLY A 95 -21.74 -1.76 10.55
N ARG A 96 -21.28 -1.89 9.29
CA ARG A 96 -22.09 -2.21 8.12
C ARG A 96 -22.00 -3.69 7.69
N GLY A 97 -21.36 -4.55 8.45
CA GLY A 97 -21.24 -5.98 8.18
C GLY A 97 -19.84 -6.45 7.77
N GLY A 98 -18.87 -5.56 7.59
CA GLY A 98 -17.49 -5.94 7.23
C GLY A 98 -17.34 -6.50 5.81
N HIS A 99 -18.27 -6.14 4.90
CA HIS A 99 -18.25 -6.62 3.52
C HIS A 99 -17.10 -6.04 2.71
N ILE A 100 -16.25 -6.89 2.16
CA ILE A 100 -15.03 -6.48 1.47
C ILE A 100 -15.31 -5.56 0.27
N HIS A 101 -16.38 -5.79 -0.49
CA HIS A 101 -16.74 -4.95 -1.64
C HIS A 101 -17.11 -3.51 -1.22
N GLU A 102 -17.72 -3.31 -0.04
CA GLU A 102 -17.99 -1.97 0.50
C GLU A 102 -16.69 -1.25 0.85
N GLY A 103 -15.74 -1.97 1.48
CA GLY A 103 -14.41 -1.45 1.78
C GLY A 103 -13.65 -1.02 0.52
N LEU A 104 -13.65 -1.87 -0.51
CA LEU A 104 -13.01 -1.56 -1.80
C LEU A 104 -13.61 -0.33 -2.47
N ALA A 105 -14.94 -0.19 -2.48
CA ALA A 105 -15.62 0.96 -3.06
C ALA A 105 -15.37 2.27 -2.27
N MET A 106 -15.28 2.17 -0.93
CA MET A 106 -14.91 3.30 -0.07
C MET A 106 -13.46 3.73 -0.34
N LEU A 107 -12.53 2.77 -0.45
CA LEU A 107 -11.13 3.05 -0.82
C LEU A 107 -11.02 3.64 -2.22
N GLU A 108 -11.78 3.14 -3.22
CA GLU A 108 -11.81 3.71 -4.57
C GLU A 108 -12.26 5.17 -4.55
N ALA A 109 -13.35 5.47 -3.83
CA ALA A 109 -13.85 6.84 -3.71
C ALA A 109 -12.82 7.77 -3.06
N THR A 110 -12.15 7.29 -1.99
CA THR A 110 -11.14 8.07 -1.28
C THR A 110 -9.86 8.25 -2.11
N GLY A 111 -9.40 7.19 -2.78
CA GLY A 111 -8.19 7.18 -3.60
C GLY A 111 -8.28 8.11 -4.82
N TYR A 112 -9.49 8.35 -5.32
CA TYR A 112 -9.73 9.34 -6.38
C TYR A 112 -9.41 10.76 -5.91
N GLU A 113 -9.76 11.13 -4.68
CA GLU A 113 -9.55 12.48 -4.15
C GLU A 113 -8.18 12.66 -3.48
N SER A 114 -7.74 11.65 -2.73
CA SER A 114 -6.48 11.73 -1.97
C SER A 114 -5.91 10.35 -1.68
N LEU A 115 -4.76 10.04 -2.27
CA LEU A 115 -4.05 8.77 -2.03
C LEU A 115 -3.59 8.64 -0.57
N GLY A 116 -3.13 9.73 0.05
CA GLY A 116 -2.71 9.73 1.45
C GLY A 116 -3.88 9.46 2.42
N LEU A 117 -5.03 10.10 2.19
CA LEU A 117 -6.24 9.83 2.99
C LEU A 117 -6.73 8.39 2.76
N CYS A 118 -6.67 7.91 1.53
CA CYS A 118 -7.04 6.53 1.19
C CYS A 118 -6.16 5.52 1.94
N LEU A 119 -4.85 5.74 1.98
CA LEU A 119 -3.95 4.90 2.76
C LEU A 119 -4.23 4.99 4.26
N THR A 120 -4.60 6.17 4.78
CA THR A 120 -5.06 6.31 6.18
C THR A 120 -6.20 5.35 6.49
N PHE A 121 -7.22 5.29 5.63
CA PHE A 121 -8.35 4.39 5.83
C PHE A 121 -8.02 2.93 5.54
N GLY A 122 -7.14 2.65 4.57
CA GLY A 122 -6.62 1.30 4.32
C GLY A 122 -5.89 0.73 5.53
N ILE A 123 -5.03 1.53 6.18
CA ILE A 123 -4.36 1.14 7.43
C ILE A 123 -5.38 0.83 8.53
N ASN A 124 -6.36 1.70 8.73
CA ASN A 124 -7.40 1.49 9.75
C ASN A 124 -8.23 0.22 9.47
N GLY A 125 -8.63 0.00 8.23
CA GLY A 125 -9.47 -1.14 7.84
C GLY A 125 -8.70 -2.46 7.86
N ALA A 126 -7.75 -2.60 6.95
CA ALA A 126 -7.06 -3.87 6.71
C ALA A 126 -6.08 -4.26 7.81
N LEU A 127 -5.39 -3.28 8.42
CA LEU A 127 -4.30 -3.54 9.37
C LEU A 127 -4.72 -3.40 10.84
N PHE A 128 -5.91 -2.91 11.13
CA PHE A 128 -6.41 -2.79 12.49
C PHE A 128 -7.82 -3.37 12.69
N LEU A 129 -8.85 -2.84 12.02
CA LEU A 129 -10.24 -3.23 12.29
C LEU A 129 -10.53 -4.69 11.92
N GLN A 130 -10.10 -5.14 10.73
CA GLN A 130 -10.31 -6.52 10.30
C GLN A 130 -9.55 -7.54 11.16
N PRO A 131 -8.26 -7.35 11.52
CA PRO A 131 -7.59 -8.23 12.47
C PRO A 131 -8.26 -8.29 13.84
N VAL A 132 -8.66 -7.15 14.41
CA VAL A 132 -9.39 -7.12 15.68
C VAL A 132 -10.73 -7.83 15.56
N GLY A 133 -11.48 -7.59 14.49
CA GLY A 133 -12.78 -8.24 14.25
C GLY A 133 -12.66 -9.75 14.03
N LYS A 134 -11.55 -10.24 13.48
CA LYS A 134 -11.34 -11.67 13.23
C LYS A 134 -10.76 -12.41 14.43
N TYR A 135 -9.71 -11.85 15.06
CA TYR A 135 -8.87 -12.54 16.04
C TYR A 135 -9.01 -12.02 17.47
N GLY A 136 -9.78 -10.96 17.72
CA GLY A 136 -10.07 -10.48 19.06
C GLY A 136 -11.01 -11.44 19.82
N SER A 137 -10.89 -11.50 21.14
CA SER A 137 -11.92 -12.10 21.99
C SER A 137 -13.24 -11.31 21.86
N ASP A 138 -14.37 -11.90 22.21
CA ASP A 138 -15.67 -11.22 22.11
C ASP A 138 -15.73 -9.93 22.95
N ASP A 139 -15.08 -9.94 24.13
CA ASP A 139 -14.95 -8.75 24.97
C ASP A 139 -14.13 -7.67 24.30
N THR A 140 -12.99 -8.05 23.70
CA THR A 140 -12.12 -7.10 22.96
C THR A 140 -12.82 -6.54 21.74
N LYS A 141 -13.52 -7.37 20.95
CA LYS A 141 -14.29 -6.91 19.79
C LYS A 141 -15.34 -5.90 20.20
N THR A 142 -16.15 -6.25 21.21
CA THR A 142 -17.23 -5.39 21.68
C THR A 142 -16.70 -4.04 22.20
N ASP A 143 -15.69 -4.09 23.08
CA ASP A 143 -15.14 -2.87 23.66
C ASP A 143 -14.43 -2.00 22.61
N VAL A 144 -13.52 -2.57 21.84
CA VAL A 144 -12.67 -1.80 20.92
C VAL A 144 -13.45 -1.31 19.70
N LEU A 145 -14.21 -2.19 19.02
CA LEU A 145 -14.88 -1.83 17.76
C LEU A 145 -16.02 -0.84 17.98
N GLN A 146 -16.81 -1.01 19.05
CA GLN A 146 -17.89 -0.05 19.37
C GLN A 146 -17.35 1.30 19.77
N ARG A 147 -16.31 1.35 20.62
CA ARG A 147 -15.67 2.63 20.98
C ARG A 147 -14.99 3.27 19.78
N PHE A 148 -14.37 2.46 18.91
CA PHE A 148 -13.70 2.94 17.69
C PHE A 148 -14.66 3.73 16.81
N LEU A 149 -15.83 3.17 16.51
CA LEU A 149 -16.84 3.86 15.69
C LEU A 149 -17.48 5.03 16.42
N ARG A 150 -17.99 4.81 17.64
CA ARG A 150 -18.69 5.85 18.43
C ARG A 150 -17.83 7.10 18.63
N ASP A 151 -16.57 6.91 19.02
CA ASP A 151 -15.64 7.99 19.35
C ASP A 151 -14.80 8.42 18.15
N ARG A 152 -15.06 7.82 16.96
CA ARG A 152 -14.36 8.10 15.70
C ARG A 152 -12.85 8.02 15.85
N ARG A 153 -12.38 6.92 16.42
CA ARG A 153 -10.97 6.67 16.68
C ARG A 153 -10.22 6.30 15.40
N LEU A 154 -8.89 6.34 15.47
CA LEU A 154 -7.98 5.85 14.45
C LEU A 154 -7.13 4.72 15.01
N GLY A 155 -6.87 3.71 14.19
CA GLY A 155 -6.03 2.57 14.55
C GLY A 155 -4.96 2.31 13.50
N GLY A 156 -3.86 1.71 13.93
CA GLY A 156 -2.74 1.36 13.06
C GLY A 156 -2.05 0.08 13.50
N LEU A 157 -1.06 -0.32 12.72
CA LEU A 157 -0.24 -1.51 12.96
C LEU A 157 1.24 -1.11 13.07
N MET A 158 1.95 -1.66 14.05
CA MET A 158 3.39 -1.53 14.19
C MET A 158 4.08 -2.89 14.12
N ILE A 159 4.75 -3.17 13.00
CA ILE A 159 5.57 -4.38 12.79
C ILE A 159 7.05 -4.00 12.72
N THR A 160 7.39 -3.05 11.86
CA THR A 160 8.75 -2.74 11.42
C THR A 160 9.60 -2.16 12.56
N GLU A 161 10.88 -2.56 12.60
CA GLU A 161 11.88 -2.06 13.55
C GLU A 161 13.11 -1.51 12.81
N PRO A 162 13.96 -0.69 13.44
CA PRO A 162 15.10 -0.05 12.78
C PRO A 162 15.97 -0.98 11.93
N ASP A 163 16.24 -2.20 12.41
CA ASP A 163 17.10 -3.18 11.72
C ASP A 163 16.30 -4.31 11.05
N HIS A 164 14.96 -4.35 11.20
CA HIS A 164 14.11 -5.47 10.80
C HIS A 164 12.90 -5.00 9.98
N GLY A 165 13.13 -4.62 8.72
CA GLY A 165 12.09 -4.28 7.75
C GLY A 165 11.59 -5.54 7.02
N THR A 166 12.34 -6.01 6.02
CA THR A 166 12.04 -7.25 5.27
C THR A 166 12.13 -8.49 6.17
N ASP A 167 13.03 -8.46 7.14
CA ASP A 167 13.28 -9.54 8.11
C ASP A 167 12.43 -9.37 9.39
N ALA A 168 11.14 -9.14 9.21
CA ALA A 168 10.21 -8.86 10.31
C ALA A 168 10.07 -10.00 11.33
N LEU A 169 10.36 -11.26 10.92
CA LEU A 169 10.34 -12.42 11.82
C LEU A 169 11.43 -12.37 12.90
N ASN A 170 12.49 -11.60 12.69
CA ASN A 170 13.58 -11.42 13.64
C ASN A 170 13.46 -10.15 14.48
N MET A 171 12.27 -9.54 14.54
CA MET A 171 12.00 -8.35 15.37
C MET A 171 12.50 -8.55 16.81
N ARG A 172 12.90 -7.46 17.45
CA ARG A 172 13.48 -7.42 18.80
C ARG A 172 12.51 -6.98 19.88
N THR A 173 11.40 -6.33 19.52
CA THR A 173 10.34 -5.99 20.48
C THR A 173 9.85 -7.26 21.14
N THR A 174 9.79 -7.26 22.47
CA THR A 174 9.42 -8.43 23.28
C THR A 174 8.22 -8.12 24.17
N PHE A 175 7.53 -9.18 24.56
CA PHE A 175 6.52 -9.13 25.61
C PHE A 175 6.78 -10.20 26.68
N GLU A 176 6.33 -9.93 27.90
CA GLU A 176 6.32 -10.87 29.02
C GLU A 176 4.99 -10.74 29.79
N ALA A 177 4.54 -11.83 30.40
CA ALA A 177 3.37 -11.83 31.25
C ALA A 177 3.71 -11.15 32.58
N ASP A 178 2.85 -10.23 33.03
CA ASP A 178 2.94 -9.50 34.29
C ASP A 178 1.55 -9.47 34.95
N GLY A 179 1.27 -10.48 35.77
CA GLY A 179 -0.05 -10.68 36.36
C GLY A 179 -1.13 -10.90 35.29
N GLU A 180 -2.15 -10.08 35.27
CA GLU A 180 -3.25 -10.11 34.28
C GLU A 180 -2.96 -9.23 33.05
N ARG A 181 -1.71 -8.85 32.86
CA ARG A 181 -1.29 -7.95 31.76
C ARG A 181 -0.09 -8.53 31.02
N TYR A 182 0.21 -7.94 29.87
CA TYR A 182 1.46 -8.14 29.16
C TYR A 182 2.24 -6.84 29.13
N ARG A 183 3.50 -6.89 29.58
CA ARG A 183 4.44 -5.79 29.39
C ARG A 183 5.14 -5.97 28.04
N ILE A 184 5.12 -4.91 27.20
CA ILE A 184 5.70 -4.91 25.87
C ILE A 184 6.77 -3.83 25.82
N HIS A 185 7.97 -4.19 25.39
CA HIS A 185 9.12 -3.30 25.32
C HIS A 185 9.87 -3.43 23.99
N GLY A 186 10.25 -2.29 23.40
CA GLY A 186 11.03 -2.24 22.15
C GLY A 186 10.89 -0.92 21.41
N THR A 187 11.39 -0.88 20.17
CA THR A 187 11.30 0.27 19.29
C THR A 187 10.66 -0.12 17.98
N LYS A 188 9.63 0.62 17.57
CA LYS A 188 8.97 0.45 16.28
C LYS A 188 9.15 1.69 15.42
N HIS A 189 9.31 1.50 14.10
CA HIS A 189 9.36 2.63 13.19
C HIS A 189 8.57 2.40 11.89
N TRP A 190 8.42 3.44 11.10
CA TRP A 190 7.55 3.45 9.91
C TRP A 190 6.09 3.08 10.22
N GLY A 191 5.64 3.26 11.46
CA GLY A 191 4.22 3.15 11.78
C GLY A 191 3.44 4.28 11.11
N GLY A 192 2.59 3.96 10.16
CA GLY A 192 1.67 4.95 9.58
C GLY A 192 0.67 5.41 10.63
N LEU A 193 0.41 6.72 10.74
CA LEU A 193 -0.39 7.39 11.77
C LEU A 193 0.34 7.59 13.12
N THR A 194 1.68 7.55 13.14
CA THR A 194 2.47 7.91 14.34
C THR A 194 2.00 9.23 14.95
N GLY A 195 1.64 9.20 16.23
CA GLY A 195 1.11 10.36 16.97
C GLY A 195 -0.35 10.71 16.65
N TRP A 196 -1.01 10.05 15.70
CA TRP A 196 -2.42 10.25 15.35
C TRP A 196 -3.34 9.12 15.80
N ALA A 197 -2.87 7.85 15.69
CA ALA A 197 -3.67 6.71 16.07
C ALA A 197 -3.99 6.72 17.57
N ASP A 198 -5.23 6.38 17.88
CA ASP A 198 -5.72 6.17 19.26
C ASP A 198 -5.51 4.72 19.69
N TYR A 199 -5.48 3.80 18.71
CA TYR A 199 -5.22 2.38 18.91
C TYR A 199 -4.05 1.90 18.04
N TRP A 200 -3.26 0.99 18.60
CA TRP A 200 -2.22 0.31 17.86
C TRP A 200 -2.34 -1.20 17.99
N LEU A 201 -2.20 -1.90 16.90
CA LEU A 201 -1.91 -3.32 16.91
C LEU A 201 -0.40 -3.48 16.95
N LEU A 202 0.14 -3.84 18.12
CA LEU A 202 1.58 -4.01 18.35
C LEU A 202 1.98 -5.46 18.10
N THR A 203 3.12 -5.68 17.45
CA THR A 203 3.73 -7.00 17.31
C THR A 203 4.94 -7.13 18.22
N ALA A 204 5.06 -8.27 18.90
CA ALA A 204 6.17 -8.57 19.77
C ALA A 204 6.42 -10.08 19.86
N ARG A 205 7.64 -10.48 20.26
CA ARG A 205 8.02 -11.89 20.53
C ARG A 205 8.04 -12.13 22.03
N GLU A 206 7.64 -13.32 22.46
CA GLU A 206 7.71 -13.66 23.88
C GLU A 206 9.15 -13.64 24.39
N GLN A 207 9.40 -12.92 25.49
CA GLN A 207 10.70 -12.94 26.16
C GLN A 207 10.82 -14.25 26.95
N THR A 208 11.81 -15.07 26.59
CA THR A 208 12.11 -16.33 27.28
C THR A 208 13.47 -16.28 27.95
N ALA A 209 13.75 -17.23 28.82
CA ALA A 209 15.08 -17.37 29.43
C ALA A 209 16.24 -17.57 28.43
N LYS A 210 15.90 -17.94 27.17
CA LYS A 210 16.87 -18.14 26.08
C LYS A 210 16.88 -16.99 25.08
N GLY A 211 16.21 -15.88 25.37
CA GLY A 211 15.99 -14.75 24.47
C GLY A 211 14.61 -14.76 23.81
N PRO A 212 14.37 -13.91 22.80
CA PRO A 212 13.06 -13.81 22.14
C PRO A 212 12.61 -15.12 21.51
N GLY A 213 11.37 -15.51 21.77
CA GLY A 213 10.70 -16.68 21.20
C GLY A 213 10.62 -16.62 19.66
N ARG A 214 10.14 -17.67 19.01
CA ARG A 214 10.05 -17.72 17.53
C ARG A 214 8.72 -17.18 16.99
N ASP A 215 7.65 -17.29 17.77
CA ASP A 215 6.33 -16.85 17.34
C ASP A 215 6.08 -15.38 17.69
N ILE A 216 5.07 -14.78 17.06
CA ILE A 216 4.74 -13.35 17.16
C ILE A 216 3.39 -13.21 17.85
N GLY A 217 3.33 -12.42 18.92
CA GLY A 217 2.11 -11.98 19.55
C GLY A 217 1.62 -10.66 18.93
N PHE A 218 0.31 -10.47 18.91
CA PHE A 218 -0.37 -9.26 18.48
C PHE A 218 -1.20 -8.70 19.62
N PHE A 219 -1.04 -7.42 19.93
CA PHE A 219 -1.64 -6.79 21.11
C PHE A 219 -2.34 -5.49 20.71
N VAL A 220 -3.61 -5.35 21.10
CA VAL A 220 -4.35 -4.11 20.93
C VAL A 220 -3.93 -3.16 22.06
N CYS A 221 -3.34 -2.04 21.70
CA CYS A 221 -2.87 -1.00 22.62
C CYS A 221 -3.76 0.24 22.47
N ASP A 222 -4.42 0.68 23.54
CA ASP A 222 -5.23 1.91 23.61
C ASP A 222 -4.37 3.05 24.21
N VAL A 223 -3.77 3.89 23.37
CA VAL A 223 -2.86 4.95 23.82
C VAL A 223 -3.55 6.07 24.61
N THR A 224 -4.86 6.02 24.75
CA THR A 224 -5.60 6.94 25.63
C THR A 224 -5.51 6.53 27.09
N GLN A 225 -5.06 5.29 27.37
CA GLN A 225 -4.82 4.77 28.72
C GLN A 225 -3.39 5.13 29.17
N PRO A 226 -3.19 5.59 30.41
CA PRO A 226 -1.86 6.02 30.88
C PRO A 226 -0.77 4.95 30.76
N GLU A 227 -1.10 3.68 31.05
CA GLU A 227 -0.16 2.56 31.03
C GLU A 227 0.14 2.05 29.60
N GLN A 228 -0.55 2.57 28.60
CA GLN A 228 -0.44 2.18 27.19
C GLN A 228 0.05 3.35 26.31
N HIS A 229 0.60 4.39 26.94
CA HIS A 229 1.14 5.54 26.22
C HIS A 229 2.40 5.17 25.45
N ILE A 230 2.42 5.49 24.14
CA ILE A 230 3.57 5.28 23.25
C ILE A 230 4.29 6.62 23.06
N GLU A 231 5.59 6.66 23.33
CA GLU A 231 6.42 7.83 23.09
C GLU A 231 6.82 7.93 21.61
N VAL A 232 6.51 9.07 20.99
CA VAL A 232 6.97 9.39 19.63
C VAL A 232 8.33 10.05 19.71
N GLU A 233 9.39 9.33 19.35
CA GLU A 233 10.76 9.86 19.35
C GLU A 233 11.02 10.79 18.16
N GLU A 234 10.48 10.45 17.00
CA GLU A 234 10.72 11.19 15.76
C GLU A 234 9.55 11.03 14.79
N VAL A 235 9.16 12.12 14.12
CA VAL A 235 8.26 12.10 12.97
C VAL A 235 9.09 12.38 11.72
N TYR A 236 9.05 11.45 10.75
CA TYR A 236 9.90 11.50 9.56
C TYR A 236 9.46 12.55 8.55
N GLU A 237 10.44 13.14 7.86
CA GLU A 237 10.24 14.00 6.71
C GLU A 237 10.19 13.18 5.42
N ASN A 238 9.02 12.63 5.08
CA ASN A 238 8.86 11.80 3.91
C ASN A 238 8.89 12.60 2.60
N LEU A 239 9.36 11.97 1.54
CA LEU A 239 9.35 12.53 0.18
C LEU A 239 7.91 12.78 -0.30
N GLY A 240 7.03 11.80 -0.14
CA GLY A 240 5.60 11.84 -0.46
C GLY A 240 4.74 11.41 0.73
N LEU A 241 3.42 11.24 0.51
CA LEU A 241 2.43 10.89 1.54
C LEU A 241 2.48 11.83 2.75
N ARG A 242 2.72 13.12 2.52
CA ARG A 242 2.91 14.13 3.58
C ARG A 242 1.72 14.31 4.50
N ILE A 243 0.56 13.83 4.09
CA ILE A 243 -0.67 13.82 4.87
C ILE A 243 -0.59 12.85 6.05
N ILE A 244 0.13 11.73 5.90
CA ILE A 244 0.23 10.68 6.92
C ILE A 244 1.55 10.83 7.68
N PRO A 245 1.52 10.98 9.01
CA PRO A 245 2.74 10.95 9.79
C PRO A 245 3.28 9.52 9.90
N TYR A 246 4.56 9.36 9.60
CA TYR A 246 5.37 8.17 9.87
C TYR A 246 6.46 8.54 10.84
N GLY A 247 6.87 7.61 11.70
CA GLY A 247 7.88 7.96 12.69
C GLY A 247 8.50 6.77 13.41
N ARG A 248 9.36 7.09 14.36
CA ARG A 248 9.94 6.17 15.34
C ARG A 248 9.20 6.30 16.65
N ASN A 249 8.86 5.15 17.24
CA ASN A 249 8.06 5.05 18.44
C ASN A 249 8.74 4.15 19.46
N GLN A 250 8.93 4.64 20.65
CA GLN A 250 9.40 3.85 21.79
C GLN A 250 8.23 3.18 22.46
N ILE A 251 8.30 1.88 22.59
CA ILE A 251 7.27 1.04 23.21
C ILE A 251 7.73 0.63 24.60
N ASP A 252 7.01 1.03 25.62
CA ASP A 252 7.10 0.52 27.00
C ASP A 252 5.70 0.60 27.59
N VAL A 253 4.88 -0.40 27.28
CA VAL A 253 3.45 -0.38 27.58
C VAL A 253 3.03 -1.65 28.29
N SER A 254 1.96 -1.52 29.09
CA SER A 254 1.32 -2.65 29.77
C SER A 254 -0.12 -2.77 29.28
N VAL A 255 -0.43 -3.86 28.56
CA VAL A 255 -1.76 -4.11 27.99
C VAL A 255 -2.47 -5.25 28.73
N PRO A 256 -3.80 -5.21 28.92
CA PRO A 256 -4.57 -6.33 29.48
C PRO A 256 -4.38 -7.62 28.67
N GLN A 257 -4.37 -8.78 29.33
CA GLN A 257 -4.27 -10.07 28.62
C GLN A 257 -5.39 -10.28 27.61
N ALA A 258 -6.60 -9.83 27.89
CA ALA A 258 -7.73 -9.91 26.97
C ALA A 258 -7.50 -9.16 25.64
N GLN A 259 -6.59 -8.20 25.58
CA GLN A 259 -6.27 -7.44 24.38
C GLN A 259 -5.20 -8.10 23.49
N ARG A 260 -4.72 -9.30 23.83
CA ARG A 260 -3.95 -10.13 22.92
C ARG A 260 -4.88 -10.79 21.91
N LEU A 261 -4.55 -10.65 20.62
CA LEU A 261 -5.28 -11.37 19.56
C LEU A 261 -4.88 -12.84 19.57
N GLU A 262 -5.86 -13.73 19.36
CA GLU A 262 -5.70 -15.16 19.41
C GLU A 262 -5.61 -15.74 17.98
N PRO A 263 -4.44 -16.22 17.54
CA PRO A 263 -4.30 -16.85 16.23
C PRO A 263 -4.95 -18.23 16.22
N ASP A 264 -5.55 -18.63 15.09
CA ASP A 264 -6.09 -19.99 14.88
C ASP A 264 -5.00 -21.08 15.03
N SER A 265 -3.72 -20.73 14.83
CA SER A 265 -2.59 -21.65 14.95
C SER A 265 -1.33 -20.97 15.49
N THR A 266 -0.70 -20.06 14.74
CA THR A 266 0.52 -19.33 15.13
C THR A 266 0.39 -17.85 14.77
N GLY A 267 1.07 -16.99 15.52
CA GLY A 267 1.12 -15.56 15.22
C GLY A 267 1.77 -15.26 13.86
N ILE A 268 2.73 -16.08 13.43
CA ILE A 268 3.32 -15.96 12.07
C ILE A 268 2.23 -16.20 11.01
N LYS A 269 1.37 -17.18 11.17
CA LYS A 269 0.28 -17.45 10.22
C LYS A 269 -0.76 -16.33 10.24
N MET A 270 -1.09 -15.78 11.41
CA MET A 270 -1.92 -14.57 11.54
C MET A 270 -1.28 -13.38 10.82
N MET A 271 0.02 -13.16 10.95
CA MET A 271 0.72 -12.10 10.23
C MET A 271 0.61 -12.26 8.72
N LEU A 272 0.72 -13.48 8.19
CA LEU A 272 0.55 -13.74 6.76
C LEU A 272 -0.89 -13.48 6.31
N ASP A 273 -1.91 -13.92 7.07
CA ASP A 273 -3.32 -13.61 6.78
C ASP A 273 -3.54 -12.09 6.70
N LEU A 274 -3.05 -11.36 7.68
CA LEU A 274 -3.19 -9.91 7.78
C LEU A 274 -2.50 -9.19 6.60
N LEU A 275 -1.26 -9.55 6.28
CA LEU A 275 -0.52 -8.94 5.17
C LEU A 275 -1.13 -9.27 3.81
N HIS A 276 -1.56 -10.52 3.58
CA HIS A 276 -2.23 -10.88 2.33
C HIS A 276 -3.57 -10.17 2.20
N ARG A 277 -4.34 -10.06 3.26
CA ARG A 277 -5.60 -9.32 3.33
C ARG A 277 -5.42 -7.86 2.96
N SER A 278 -4.40 -7.22 3.50
CA SER A 278 -4.07 -5.84 3.16
C SER A 278 -3.67 -5.71 1.68
N ARG A 279 -2.74 -6.55 1.20
CA ARG A 279 -2.31 -6.55 -0.21
C ARG A 279 -3.46 -6.73 -1.20
N MET A 280 -4.41 -7.61 -0.89
CA MET A 280 -5.60 -7.82 -1.72
C MET A 280 -6.54 -6.61 -1.74
N GLN A 281 -6.45 -5.66 -0.81
CA GLN A 281 -7.26 -4.44 -0.81
C GLN A 281 -6.60 -3.26 -1.55
N PHE A 282 -5.35 -3.38 -1.99
CA PHE A 282 -4.69 -2.36 -2.80
C PHE A 282 -5.44 -1.99 -4.09
N PRO A 283 -6.16 -2.90 -4.78
CA PRO A 283 -6.96 -2.55 -5.95
C PRO A 283 -8.03 -1.49 -5.68
N GLY A 284 -8.64 -1.46 -4.49
CA GLY A 284 -9.56 -0.39 -4.12
C GLY A 284 -8.87 0.98 -4.14
N MET A 285 -7.70 1.09 -3.52
CA MET A 285 -6.91 2.32 -3.48
C MET A 285 -6.41 2.71 -4.88
N SER A 286 -5.85 1.74 -5.61
CA SER A 286 -5.23 1.99 -6.92
C SER A 286 -6.26 2.35 -7.99
N THR A 287 -7.43 1.72 -8.02
CA THR A 287 -8.46 2.03 -9.01
C THR A 287 -8.91 3.49 -8.92
N GLY A 288 -9.15 4.00 -7.70
CA GLY A 288 -9.49 5.41 -7.50
C GLY A 288 -8.38 6.34 -7.95
N PHE A 289 -7.15 6.09 -7.50
CA PHE A 289 -5.99 6.89 -7.85
C PHE A 289 -5.69 6.88 -9.36
N LEU A 290 -5.67 5.71 -9.99
CA LEU A 290 -5.43 5.56 -11.44
C LEU A 290 -6.51 6.27 -12.27
N ARG A 291 -7.78 6.19 -11.85
CA ARG A 291 -8.87 6.94 -12.49
C ARG A 291 -8.63 8.45 -12.42
N ARG A 292 -8.28 8.97 -11.23
CA ARG A 292 -7.98 10.41 -11.09
C ARG A 292 -6.86 10.83 -12.04
N LEU A 293 -5.76 10.05 -12.08
CA LEU A 293 -4.66 10.37 -13.00
C LEU A 293 -5.08 10.31 -14.46
N LEU A 294 -5.89 9.32 -14.84
CA LEU A 294 -6.39 9.20 -16.21
C LEU A 294 -7.27 10.40 -16.59
N ASP A 295 -8.25 10.75 -15.75
CA ASP A 295 -9.17 11.87 -15.99
C ASP A 295 -8.39 13.18 -16.17
N GLU A 296 -7.49 13.51 -15.25
CA GLU A 296 -6.66 14.72 -15.30
C GLU A 296 -5.70 14.73 -16.51
N THR A 297 -5.17 13.56 -16.88
CA THR A 297 -4.28 13.46 -18.06
C THR A 297 -5.04 13.66 -19.35
N VAL A 298 -6.23 13.08 -19.47
CA VAL A 298 -7.11 13.23 -20.64
C VAL A 298 -7.51 14.69 -20.81
N ASP A 299 -7.95 15.34 -19.74
CA ASP A 299 -8.36 16.76 -19.79
C ASP A 299 -7.17 17.65 -20.16
N HIS A 300 -6.00 17.44 -19.54
CA HIS A 300 -4.78 18.14 -19.92
C HIS A 300 -4.43 17.96 -21.41
N CYS A 301 -4.51 16.73 -21.94
CA CYS A 301 -4.16 16.44 -23.34
C CYS A 301 -5.16 17.02 -24.34
N ARG A 302 -6.42 17.23 -23.95
CA ARG A 302 -7.44 17.90 -24.76
C ARG A 302 -7.23 19.42 -24.82
N GLU A 303 -6.87 20.01 -23.69
CA GLU A 303 -6.71 21.46 -23.57
C GLU A 303 -5.34 21.96 -24.06
N ARG A 304 -4.31 21.12 -24.02
CA ARG A 304 -2.94 21.51 -24.41
C ARG A 304 -2.72 21.37 -25.91
N PHE A 305 -2.47 22.46 -26.58
CA PHE A 305 -2.17 22.51 -28.02
C PHE A 305 -0.66 22.62 -28.27
N VAL A 306 -0.14 21.80 -29.19
CA VAL A 306 1.24 21.82 -29.68
C VAL A 306 1.19 21.59 -31.19
N GLY A 307 1.93 22.38 -31.98
CA GLY A 307 1.95 22.25 -33.42
C GLY A 307 0.56 22.37 -34.08
N GLY A 308 -0.33 23.19 -33.50
CA GLY A 308 -1.67 23.49 -34.05
C GLY A 308 -2.77 22.44 -33.77
N LYS A 309 -2.47 21.41 -32.98
CA LYS A 309 -3.46 20.38 -32.59
C LYS A 309 -3.35 20.01 -31.12
N PRO A 310 -4.42 19.48 -30.48
CA PRO A 310 -4.37 19.05 -29.09
C PRO A 310 -3.40 17.88 -28.93
N LEU A 311 -2.82 17.71 -27.72
CA LEU A 311 -1.89 16.62 -27.43
C LEU A 311 -2.51 15.25 -27.70
N GLU A 312 -3.78 15.02 -27.37
CA GLU A 312 -4.48 13.75 -27.61
C GLU A 312 -4.54 13.35 -29.11
N ALA A 313 -4.26 14.27 -30.03
CA ALA A 313 -4.22 13.96 -31.46
C ALA A 313 -2.93 13.25 -31.90
N TYR A 314 -1.90 13.24 -31.06
CA TYR A 314 -0.63 12.58 -31.34
C TYR A 314 -0.68 11.09 -31.01
N ASP A 315 -0.13 10.24 -31.89
CA ASP A 315 -0.21 8.79 -31.78
C ASP A 315 0.43 8.24 -30.49
N ASN A 316 1.64 8.69 -30.16
CA ASN A 316 2.30 8.29 -28.91
C ASN A 316 1.55 8.75 -27.64
N VAL A 317 0.83 9.88 -27.68
CA VAL A 317 0.00 10.32 -26.57
C VAL A 317 -1.23 9.42 -26.44
N LYS A 318 -1.87 9.07 -27.57
CA LYS A 318 -2.98 8.09 -27.57
C LYS A 318 -2.56 6.76 -26.97
N ALA A 319 -1.40 6.23 -27.36
CA ALA A 319 -0.87 4.98 -26.79
C ALA A 319 -0.65 5.10 -25.27
N THR A 320 -0.11 6.23 -24.79
CA THR A 320 0.08 6.46 -23.35
C THR A 320 -1.26 6.51 -22.61
N LEU A 321 -2.26 7.22 -23.13
CA LEU A 321 -3.60 7.28 -22.54
C LEU A 321 -4.29 5.92 -22.54
N ALA A 322 -4.15 5.15 -23.64
CA ALA A 322 -4.65 3.80 -23.76
C ALA A 322 -4.04 2.87 -22.70
N LYS A 323 -2.73 2.96 -22.47
CA LYS A 323 -2.02 2.21 -21.43
C LYS A 323 -2.50 2.57 -20.03
N MET A 324 -2.69 3.86 -19.73
CA MET A 324 -3.25 4.29 -18.44
C MET A 324 -4.69 3.78 -18.25
N GLN A 325 -5.51 3.75 -19.29
CA GLN A 325 -6.86 3.19 -19.25
C GLN A 325 -6.85 1.68 -19.00
N ALA A 326 -5.90 0.94 -19.59
CA ALA A 326 -5.70 -0.47 -19.34
C ALA A 326 -5.38 -0.75 -17.86
N TYR A 327 -4.54 0.08 -17.22
CA TYR A 327 -4.24 -0.04 -15.80
C TYR A 327 -5.48 0.13 -14.91
N VAL A 328 -6.35 1.08 -15.23
CA VAL A 328 -7.62 1.26 -14.51
C VAL A 328 -8.50 0.01 -14.64
N THR A 329 -8.62 -0.52 -15.86
CA THR A 329 -9.45 -1.72 -16.16
C THR A 329 -8.93 -2.93 -15.40
N SER A 330 -7.62 -3.19 -15.46
CA SER A 330 -7.00 -4.32 -14.79
C SER A 330 -7.02 -4.20 -13.25
N SER A 331 -6.86 -2.97 -12.72
CA SER A 331 -7.02 -2.74 -11.27
C SER A 331 -8.45 -3.03 -10.80
N ARG A 332 -9.46 -2.70 -11.63
CA ARG A 332 -10.86 -3.05 -11.35
C ARG A 332 -11.11 -4.56 -11.37
N ALA A 333 -10.46 -5.28 -12.28
CA ALA A 333 -10.53 -6.74 -12.31
C ALA A 333 -10.00 -7.36 -11.01
N MET A 334 -8.91 -6.83 -10.49
CA MET A 334 -8.36 -7.26 -9.20
C MET A 334 -9.26 -6.88 -8.02
N SER A 335 -10.00 -5.75 -8.10
CA SER A 335 -11.02 -5.41 -7.10
C SER A 335 -12.16 -6.44 -7.10
N LEU A 336 -12.60 -6.91 -8.27
CA LEU A 336 -13.59 -7.98 -8.39
C LEU A 336 -13.07 -9.26 -7.74
N PHE A 337 -11.89 -9.71 -8.13
CA PHE A 337 -11.25 -10.90 -7.55
C PHE A 337 -11.15 -10.79 -6.02
N THR A 338 -10.72 -9.65 -5.49
CA THR A 338 -10.66 -9.42 -4.04
C THR A 338 -12.04 -9.48 -3.39
N SER A 339 -13.07 -8.92 -4.02
CA SER A 339 -14.44 -8.95 -3.47
C SER A 339 -14.99 -10.37 -3.31
N GLU A 340 -14.56 -11.29 -4.14
CA GLU A 340 -15.00 -12.69 -4.13
C GLU A 340 -14.12 -13.59 -3.23
N HIS A 341 -12.83 -13.26 -3.08
CA HIS A 341 -11.86 -14.12 -2.40
C HIS A 341 -11.30 -13.54 -1.10
N GLY A 342 -11.48 -12.24 -0.84
CA GLY A 342 -10.87 -11.51 0.28
C GLY A 342 -11.74 -11.38 1.54
N GLY A 343 -12.84 -12.16 1.66
CA GLY A 343 -13.77 -12.07 2.80
C GLY A 343 -13.09 -12.18 4.16
N THR A 344 -13.60 -11.46 5.17
CA THR A 344 -12.99 -11.39 6.51
C THR A 344 -13.01 -12.75 7.22
N ASP A 345 -13.99 -13.59 6.93
CA ASP A 345 -14.16 -14.95 7.43
C ASP A 345 -13.14 -15.96 6.88
N ARG A 346 -12.49 -15.64 5.76
CA ARG A 346 -11.53 -16.54 5.11
C ARG A 346 -10.13 -16.43 5.72
N ASP A 347 -9.42 -17.56 5.80
CA ASP A 347 -7.97 -17.59 6.07
C ASP A 347 -7.20 -17.29 4.77
N LEU A 348 -6.61 -16.11 4.70
CA LEU A 348 -5.82 -15.69 3.53
C LEU A 348 -4.31 -16.00 3.69
N SER A 349 -3.89 -16.67 4.75
CA SER A 349 -2.47 -16.98 4.98
C SER A 349 -1.84 -17.81 3.87
N GLY A 350 -2.64 -18.60 3.13
CA GLY A 350 -2.23 -19.38 1.96
C GLY A 350 -2.30 -18.65 0.61
N MET A 351 -2.86 -17.43 0.55
CA MET A 351 -3.15 -16.71 -0.70
C MET A 351 -1.97 -15.89 -1.23
N SER A 352 -0.73 -16.30 -0.93
CA SER A 352 0.46 -15.51 -1.26
C SER A 352 0.63 -15.20 -2.75
N LEU A 353 0.28 -16.14 -3.66
CA LEU A 353 0.40 -15.91 -5.11
C LEU A 353 -0.50 -14.77 -5.56
N ALA A 354 -1.80 -14.86 -5.31
CA ALA A 354 -2.76 -13.83 -5.71
C ALA A 354 -2.47 -12.49 -5.01
N ALA A 355 -2.24 -12.49 -3.70
CA ALA A 355 -2.01 -11.28 -2.93
C ALA A 355 -0.74 -10.54 -3.38
N ASN A 356 0.35 -11.27 -3.65
CA ASN A 356 1.60 -10.67 -4.12
C ASN A 356 1.48 -10.18 -5.56
N ALA A 357 0.86 -10.95 -6.46
CA ALA A 357 0.63 -10.54 -7.85
C ALA A 357 -0.25 -9.28 -7.94
N ILE A 358 -1.33 -9.22 -7.16
CA ILE A 358 -2.21 -8.05 -7.06
C ILE A 358 -1.41 -6.83 -6.60
N LYS A 359 -0.78 -6.92 -5.43
CA LYS A 359 -0.06 -5.78 -4.84
C LYS A 359 1.03 -5.26 -5.76
N THR A 360 1.86 -6.13 -6.30
CA THR A 360 2.99 -5.72 -7.14
C THR A 360 2.51 -5.09 -8.45
N SER A 361 1.51 -5.68 -9.11
CA SER A 361 0.97 -5.16 -10.37
C SER A 361 0.34 -3.78 -10.20
N VAL A 362 -0.58 -3.60 -9.24
CA VAL A 362 -1.27 -2.31 -9.09
C VAL A 362 -0.32 -1.20 -8.65
N THR A 363 0.67 -1.50 -7.80
CA THR A 363 1.62 -0.48 -7.33
C THR A 363 2.62 -0.07 -8.41
N ASP A 364 2.99 -0.97 -9.31
CA ASP A 364 3.77 -0.62 -10.51
C ASP A 364 2.96 0.27 -11.45
N TRP A 365 1.70 -0.07 -11.70
CA TRP A 365 0.83 0.74 -12.55
C TRP A 365 0.56 2.13 -11.96
N MET A 366 0.38 2.24 -10.64
CA MET A 366 0.28 3.54 -9.96
C MET A 366 1.50 4.42 -10.26
N GLN A 367 2.70 3.86 -10.12
CA GLN A 367 3.94 4.59 -10.36
C GLN A 367 4.13 4.92 -11.85
N GLN A 368 3.85 3.98 -12.76
CA GLN A 368 3.96 4.19 -14.21
C GLN A 368 2.95 5.22 -14.71
N ALA A 369 1.71 5.17 -14.24
CA ALA A 369 0.69 6.18 -14.57
C ALA A 369 1.08 7.57 -14.06
N SER A 370 1.62 7.67 -12.85
CA SER A 370 2.11 8.93 -12.29
C SER A 370 3.23 9.55 -13.13
N GLN A 371 4.18 8.73 -13.58
CA GLN A 371 5.27 9.17 -14.46
C GLN A 371 4.74 9.58 -15.85
N SER A 372 3.78 8.84 -16.40
CA SER A 372 3.14 9.17 -17.68
C SER A 372 2.40 10.51 -17.61
N PHE A 373 1.65 10.74 -16.55
CA PHE A 373 0.98 12.01 -16.30
C PHE A 373 1.97 13.16 -16.17
N LEU A 374 3.04 12.98 -15.37
CA LEU A 374 4.10 13.97 -15.22
C LEU A 374 4.76 14.30 -16.57
N GLN A 375 5.09 13.28 -17.37
CA GLN A 375 5.70 13.43 -18.68
C GLN A 375 4.83 14.26 -19.63
N LEU A 376 3.52 13.96 -19.67
CA LEU A 376 2.57 14.67 -20.55
C LEU A 376 2.29 16.11 -20.10
N CYS A 377 2.28 16.38 -18.79
CA CYS A 377 2.19 17.73 -18.24
C CYS A 377 3.44 18.58 -18.48
N GLY A 378 4.61 17.92 -18.63
CA GLY A 378 5.90 18.60 -18.82
C GLY A 378 6.31 19.41 -17.58
N ALA A 379 7.02 20.54 -17.80
CA ALA A 379 7.60 21.33 -16.71
C ALA A 379 6.58 21.80 -15.65
N LYS A 380 5.34 22.09 -16.04
CA LYS A 380 4.27 22.46 -15.11
C LYS A 380 3.99 21.32 -14.12
N GLY A 381 3.98 20.07 -14.60
CA GLY A 381 3.75 18.89 -13.78
C GLY A 381 4.86 18.57 -12.79
N TYR A 382 6.09 19.07 -13.01
CA TYR A 382 7.26 18.81 -12.16
C TYR A 382 7.26 19.61 -10.83
N ARG A 383 6.20 20.31 -10.54
CA ARG A 383 6.04 21.11 -9.32
C ARG A 383 5.37 20.27 -8.21
N MET A 384 5.81 20.49 -6.97
CA MET A 384 5.21 19.81 -5.80
C MET A 384 3.76 20.25 -5.50
N ASP A 385 3.38 21.45 -5.96
CA ASP A 385 2.01 21.97 -5.88
C ASP A 385 1.14 21.53 -7.08
N HIS A 386 1.64 20.66 -7.95
CA HIS A 386 0.87 20.08 -9.05
C HIS A 386 0.61 18.59 -8.81
N LEU A 387 -0.61 18.12 -9.11
CA LEU A 387 -1.00 16.73 -8.89
C LEU A 387 -0.02 15.72 -9.51
N ALA A 388 0.49 15.98 -10.72
CA ALA A 388 1.42 15.07 -11.41
C ALA A 388 2.74 14.88 -10.63
N GLY A 389 3.32 15.95 -10.11
CA GLY A 389 4.54 15.89 -9.29
C GLY A 389 4.31 15.13 -7.99
N ARG A 390 3.20 15.42 -7.31
CA ARG A 390 2.82 14.72 -6.07
C ARG A 390 2.52 13.26 -6.29
N ALA A 391 1.76 12.92 -7.31
CA ALA A 391 1.39 11.55 -7.63
C ALA A 391 2.64 10.65 -7.77
N THR A 392 3.71 11.19 -8.36
CA THR A 392 4.97 10.46 -8.56
C THR A 392 5.65 10.11 -7.23
N VAL A 393 5.64 11.01 -6.25
CA VAL A 393 6.25 10.75 -4.93
C VAL A 393 5.31 10.04 -3.98
N ASP A 394 3.99 10.27 -4.08
CA ASP A 394 2.99 9.64 -3.21
C ASP A 394 2.76 8.17 -3.57
N SER A 395 2.85 7.79 -4.85
CA SER A 395 2.70 6.39 -5.27
C SER A 395 3.97 5.54 -5.03
N ARG A 396 5.16 6.16 -4.98
CA ARG A 396 6.42 5.44 -4.86
C ARG A 396 6.53 4.53 -3.64
N PRO A 397 6.11 4.91 -2.42
CA PRO A 397 6.22 4.05 -1.24
C PRO A 397 5.38 2.78 -1.34
N PHE A 398 4.32 2.75 -2.15
CA PHE A 398 3.49 1.56 -2.36
C PHE A 398 4.26 0.37 -2.96
N GLN A 399 5.34 0.61 -3.70
CA GLN A 399 6.25 -0.44 -4.17
C GLN A 399 7.24 -0.90 -3.09
N ILE A 400 7.31 -0.22 -1.94
CA ILE A 400 8.30 -0.45 -0.88
C ILE A 400 7.69 -1.14 0.33
N PHE A 401 6.62 -0.56 0.91
CA PHE A 401 6.01 -1.10 2.12
C PHE A 401 5.16 -2.35 1.85
N GLU A 402 4.80 -3.05 2.93
CA GLU A 402 4.11 -4.36 2.91
C GLU A 402 4.82 -5.42 2.04
N GLY A 403 6.15 -5.34 1.98
CA GLY A 403 7.02 -6.15 1.16
C GLY A 403 7.39 -5.43 -0.14
N ALA A 404 8.68 -5.15 -0.33
CA ALA A 404 9.20 -4.57 -1.56
C ALA A 404 8.85 -5.43 -2.77
N ASN A 405 8.47 -4.81 -3.90
CA ASN A 405 8.00 -5.53 -5.08
C ASN A 405 8.98 -6.59 -5.55
N ASP A 406 10.30 -6.33 -5.55
CA ASP A 406 11.30 -7.32 -5.95
C ASP A 406 11.26 -8.58 -5.09
N ILE A 407 11.06 -8.43 -3.77
CA ILE A 407 10.95 -9.57 -2.86
C ILE A 407 9.65 -10.34 -3.12
N LEU A 408 8.55 -9.64 -3.38
CA LEU A 408 7.26 -10.28 -3.67
C LEU A 408 7.30 -11.00 -5.03
N TYR A 409 7.95 -10.44 -6.04
CA TYR A 409 8.18 -11.12 -7.32
C TYR A 409 9.01 -12.38 -7.15
N GLN A 410 10.10 -12.30 -6.38
CA GLN A 410 10.89 -13.50 -6.04
C GLN A 410 9.99 -14.57 -5.39
N GLN A 411 9.16 -14.19 -4.41
CA GLN A 411 8.25 -15.11 -3.72
C GLN A 411 7.23 -15.75 -4.68
N VAL A 412 6.69 -14.99 -5.64
CA VAL A 412 5.78 -15.50 -6.68
C VAL A 412 6.50 -16.56 -7.52
N ALA A 413 7.69 -16.26 -8.03
CA ALA A 413 8.47 -17.22 -8.82
C ALA A 413 8.81 -18.48 -8.02
N GLU A 414 9.31 -18.34 -6.80
CA GLU A 414 9.65 -19.47 -5.92
C GLU A 414 8.44 -20.37 -5.64
N ALA A 415 7.27 -19.78 -5.41
CA ALA A 415 6.03 -20.51 -5.16
C ALA A 415 5.60 -21.31 -6.41
N VAL A 416 5.62 -20.70 -7.59
CA VAL A 416 5.31 -21.37 -8.87
C VAL A 416 6.32 -22.49 -9.14
N LEU A 417 7.63 -22.23 -9.04
CA LEU A 417 8.65 -23.25 -9.24
C LEU A 417 8.53 -24.42 -8.26
N LYS A 418 8.13 -24.15 -7.01
CA LYS A 418 7.84 -25.21 -6.03
C LYS A 418 6.64 -26.06 -6.42
N GLN A 419 5.60 -25.45 -6.99
CA GLN A 419 4.42 -26.18 -7.49
C GLN A 419 4.78 -26.99 -8.76
N MET A 420 5.51 -26.42 -9.72
CA MET A 420 6.02 -27.10 -10.91
C MET A 420 6.85 -28.34 -10.53
N ARG A 421 7.74 -28.20 -9.54
CA ARG A 421 8.55 -29.35 -9.02
C ARG A 421 7.65 -30.45 -8.44
N ARG A 422 6.60 -30.10 -7.71
CA ARG A 422 5.63 -31.07 -7.14
C ARG A 422 4.82 -31.77 -8.24
N ALA A 423 4.41 -31.02 -9.27
CA ALA A 423 3.70 -31.53 -10.44
C ALA A 423 4.61 -32.34 -11.38
N LYS A 424 5.94 -32.29 -11.22
CA LYS A 424 6.95 -32.86 -12.13
C LYS A 424 6.81 -32.32 -13.56
N GLU A 425 6.41 -31.06 -13.71
CA GLU A 425 6.31 -30.36 -14.98
C GLU A 425 7.40 -29.29 -15.05
N SER A 426 8.24 -29.33 -16.10
CA SER A 426 9.30 -28.34 -16.34
C SER A 426 8.89 -27.26 -17.32
N ASN A 427 7.93 -27.54 -18.18
CA ASN A 427 7.45 -26.59 -19.17
C ASN A 427 6.50 -25.58 -18.53
N LEU A 428 6.88 -24.30 -18.58
CA LEU A 428 6.13 -23.23 -17.93
C LEU A 428 4.71 -23.11 -18.47
N TYR A 429 4.53 -23.09 -19.79
CA TYR A 429 3.21 -22.98 -20.41
C TYR A 429 2.26 -24.10 -19.98
N ARG A 430 2.74 -25.36 -20.04
CA ARG A 430 1.92 -26.52 -19.65
C ARG A 430 1.51 -26.47 -18.19
N PHE A 431 2.39 -25.98 -17.33
CA PHE A 431 2.07 -25.82 -15.92
C PHE A 431 1.00 -24.74 -15.73
N LEU A 432 1.18 -23.56 -16.33
CA LEU A 432 0.26 -22.43 -16.17
C LEU A 432 -1.14 -22.69 -16.71
N GLN A 433 -1.27 -23.56 -17.73
CA GLN A 433 -2.58 -24.00 -18.24
C GLN A 433 -3.41 -24.82 -17.23
N GLN A 434 -2.78 -25.34 -16.18
CA GLN A 434 -3.43 -26.19 -15.18
C GLN A 434 -3.71 -25.46 -13.86
N ASP A 435 -3.29 -24.20 -13.74
CA ASP A 435 -3.45 -23.40 -12.53
C ASP A 435 -4.59 -22.37 -12.70
N ASP A 436 -5.54 -22.36 -11.77
CA ASP A 436 -6.75 -21.52 -11.82
C ASP A 436 -6.44 -20.01 -11.90
N LEU A 437 -5.26 -19.59 -11.44
CA LEU A 437 -4.85 -18.18 -11.48
C LEU A 437 -4.23 -17.77 -12.83
N THR A 438 -4.07 -18.70 -13.80
CA THR A 438 -3.32 -18.42 -15.04
C THR A 438 -3.84 -19.14 -16.26
N ALA A 439 -4.77 -20.10 -16.14
CA ALA A 439 -5.12 -21.04 -17.20
C ALA A 439 -5.56 -20.38 -18.50
N ARG A 440 -6.49 -19.43 -18.45
CA ARG A 440 -7.01 -18.73 -19.64
C ARG A 440 -5.99 -17.75 -20.21
N ALA A 441 -5.29 -17.02 -19.31
CA ALA A 441 -4.25 -16.08 -19.71
C ALA A 441 -3.05 -16.78 -20.38
N ALA A 442 -2.68 -17.97 -19.93
CA ALA A 442 -1.56 -18.73 -20.50
C ALA A 442 -1.74 -19.00 -22.01
N ASP A 443 -2.96 -19.18 -22.51
CA ASP A 443 -3.23 -19.43 -23.93
C ASP A 443 -2.81 -18.28 -24.85
N TYR A 444 -2.81 -17.05 -24.35
CA TYR A 444 -2.29 -15.88 -25.08
C TYR A 444 -0.77 -15.91 -25.26
N PHE A 445 -0.07 -16.74 -24.48
CA PHE A 445 1.40 -16.77 -24.39
C PHE A 445 1.99 -18.13 -24.77
N ARG A 446 1.24 -18.96 -25.52
CA ARG A 446 1.68 -20.32 -25.87
C ARG A 446 3.13 -20.36 -26.38
N GLU A 447 3.47 -19.52 -27.34
CA GLU A 447 4.83 -19.48 -27.92
C GLU A 447 5.84 -18.85 -26.96
N THR A 448 5.44 -17.80 -26.29
CA THR A 448 6.31 -17.01 -25.39
C THR A 448 6.70 -17.79 -24.14
N LEU A 449 5.77 -18.59 -23.58
CA LEU A 449 5.96 -19.33 -22.31
C LEU A 449 6.28 -20.82 -22.52
N SER A 450 6.27 -21.34 -23.77
CA SER A 450 6.56 -22.76 -24.05
C SER A 450 8.05 -23.05 -24.00
N PHE A 451 8.62 -23.04 -22.79
CA PHE A 451 10.00 -23.41 -22.53
C PHE A 451 10.14 -24.09 -21.16
N ASP A 452 11.18 -24.91 -21.03
CA ASP A 452 11.53 -25.53 -19.76
C ASP A 452 12.25 -24.53 -18.86
N VAL A 453 11.82 -24.47 -17.60
CA VAL A 453 12.43 -23.59 -16.60
C VAL A 453 13.35 -24.40 -15.70
N ASP A 454 14.58 -23.93 -15.53
CA ASP A 454 15.45 -24.43 -14.48
C ASP A 454 14.84 -24.10 -13.12
N LEU A 455 14.64 -25.13 -12.31
CA LEU A 455 14.06 -25.00 -10.98
C LEU A 455 15.06 -24.43 -9.94
N SER A 456 16.29 -24.12 -10.36
CA SER A 456 17.36 -23.50 -9.54
C SER A 456 17.82 -22.20 -10.23
N LEU A 457 17.03 -21.14 -10.13
CA LEU A 457 17.32 -19.84 -10.74
C LEU A 457 18.07 -18.91 -9.78
N PRO A 458 18.98 -18.08 -10.29
CA PRO A 458 19.55 -16.98 -9.50
C PRO A 458 18.50 -15.91 -9.21
N GLN A 459 18.66 -15.19 -8.10
CA GLN A 459 17.67 -14.22 -7.59
C GLN A 459 17.17 -13.23 -8.66
N ARG A 460 18.06 -12.67 -9.47
CA ARG A 460 17.67 -11.75 -10.55
C ARG A 460 16.68 -12.36 -11.57
N LYS A 461 16.84 -13.66 -11.86
CA LYS A 461 15.94 -14.41 -12.76
C LYS A 461 14.62 -14.72 -12.07
N LEU A 462 14.64 -15.00 -10.74
CA LEU A 462 13.42 -15.17 -9.95
C LEU A 462 12.58 -13.89 -9.95
N VAL A 463 13.19 -12.72 -9.76
CA VAL A 463 12.48 -11.43 -9.81
C VAL A 463 11.85 -11.21 -11.18
N ALA A 464 12.62 -11.38 -12.28
CA ALA A 464 12.11 -11.19 -13.64
C ALA A 464 10.98 -12.18 -14.01
N LEU A 465 11.12 -13.45 -13.59
CA LEU A 465 10.09 -14.46 -13.80
C LEU A 465 8.83 -14.14 -12.99
N GLY A 466 8.99 -13.75 -11.72
CA GLY A 466 7.89 -13.42 -10.85
C GLY A 466 7.10 -12.20 -11.32
N GLU A 467 7.77 -11.20 -11.90
CA GLU A 467 7.12 -10.05 -12.50
C GLU A 467 6.25 -10.49 -13.71
N ALA A 468 6.81 -11.32 -14.62
CA ALA A 468 6.05 -11.86 -15.74
C ALA A 468 4.84 -12.70 -15.28
N LEU A 469 5.03 -13.59 -14.29
CA LEU A 469 3.95 -14.41 -13.73
C LEU A 469 2.86 -13.55 -13.08
N SER A 470 3.23 -12.49 -12.37
CA SER A 470 2.26 -11.57 -11.76
C SER A 470 1.41 -10.88 -12.83
N ARG A 471 1.97 -10.53 -14.00
CA ARG A 471 1.20 -9.97 -15.13
C ARG A 471 0.28 -11.01 -15.78
N VAL A 472 0.71 -12.28 -15.89
CA VAL A 472 -0.16 -13.37 -16.38
C VAL A 472 -1.36 -13.56 -15.44
N MET A 473 -1.13 -13.59 -14.11
CA MET A 473 -2.22 -13.66 -13.12
C MET A 473 -3.15 -12.44 -13.19
N SER A 474 -2.60 -11.25 -13.43
CA SER A 474 -3.39 -10.03 -13.62
C SER A 474 -4.27 -10.10 -14.87
N MET A 475 -3.75 -10.69 -15.93
CA MET A 475 -4.47 -10.92 -17.17
C MET A 475 -5.61 -11.92 -16.98
N GLU A 476 -5.39 -12.98 -16.21
CA GLU A 476 -6.42 -13.97 -15.83
C GLU A 476 -7.63 -13.28 -15.15
N MET A 477 -7.37 -12.45 -14.16
CA MET A 477 -8.41 -11.68 -13.47
C MET A 477 -9.14 -10.71 -14.42
N THR A 478 -8.41 -10.15 -15.41
CA THR A 478 -9.00 -9.22 -16.38
C THR A 478 -9.90 -9.95 -17.38
N ILE A 479 -9.54 -11.16 -17.79
CA ILE A 479 -10.39 -12.04 -18.62
C ILE A 479 -11.68 -12.35 -17.85
N GLU A 480 -11.58 -12.70 -16.56
CA GLU A 480 -12.74 -12.97 -15.72
C GLU A 480 -13.69 -11.77 -15.63
N LEU A 481 -13.16 -10.56 -15.46
CA LEU A 481 -13.97 -9.34 -15.47
C LEU A 481 -14.75 -9.19 -16.77
N GLY A 482 -14.14 -9.52 -17.92
CA GLY A 482 -14.79 -9.53 -19.23
C GLY A 482 -15.92 -10.56 -19.33
N GLU A 483 -15.70 -11.78 -18.84
CA GLU A 483 -16.71 -12.85 -18.79
C GLU A 483 -17.91 -12.50 -17.89
N ARG A 484 -17.70 -11.66 -16.87
CA ARG A 484 -18.76 -11.09 -16.03
C ARG A 484 -19.54 -9.95 -16.71
N GLY A 485 -19.24 -9.65 -17.96
CA GLY A 485 -19.98 -8.65 -18.76
C GLY A 485 -19.44 -7.23 -18.67
N TYR A 486 -18.20 -7.04 -18.22
CA TYR A 486 -17.57 -5.74 -18.30
C TYR A 486 -17.37 -5.31 -19.76
N ARG A 487 -17.26 -4.03 -20.02
CA ARG A 487 -17.20 -3.42 -21.35
C ARG A 487 -16.07 -4.02 -22.20
N ALA A 488 -16.44 -4.69 -23.32
CA ALA A 488 -15.55 -5.54 -24.10
C ALA A 488 -14.33 -4.81 -24.69
N ASP A 489 -14.51 -3.59 -25.20
CA ASP A 489 -13.42 -2.78 -25.78
C ASP A 489 -12.35 -2.40 -24.74
N LEU A 490 -12.75 -2.14 -23.48
CA LEU A 490 -11.80 -1.88 -22.40
C LEU A 490 -11.05 -3.15 -21.97
N ILE A 491 -11.71 -4.30 -22.00
CA ILE A 491 -11.07 -5.60 -21.74
C ILE A 491 -10.05 -5.91 -22.84
N GLU A 492 -10.44 -5.83 -24.11
CA GLU A 492 -9.56 -6.10 -25.25
C GLU A 492 -8.30 -5.22 -25.22
N GLN A 493 -8.47 -3.93 -24.93
CA GLN A 493 -7.35 -3.01 -24.80
C GLN A 493 -6.44 -3.40 -23.62
N ALA A 494 -6.99 -3.73 -22.45
CA ALA A 494 -6.20 -4.13 -21.30
C ALA A 494 -5.43 -5.43 -21.56
N LEU A 495 -6.04 -6.42 -22.22
CA LEU A 495 -5.38 -7.65 -22.59
C LEU A 495 -4.25 -7.42 -23.59
N THR A 496 -4.44 -6.51 -24.57
CA THR A 496 -3.41 -6.14 -25.55
C THR A 496 -2.19 -5.52 -24.87
N GLU A 497 -2.37 -4.59 -23.95
CA GLU A 497 -1.27 -3.95 -23.23
C GLU A 497 -0.54 -4.95 -22.32
N MET A 498 -1.27 -5.79 -21.57
CA MET A 498 -0.64 -6.82 -20.73
C MET A 498 0.09 -7.88 -21.54
N HIS A 499 -0.41 -8.22 -22.74
CA HIS A 499 0.27 -9.14 -23.64
C HIS A 499 1.66 -8.60 -24.04
N ALA A 500 1.73 -7.32 -24.42
CA ALA A 500 3.00 -6.68 -24.75
C ALA A 500 3.97 -6.64 -23.55
N ASP A 501 3.45 -6.26 -22.36
CA ASP A 501 4.25 -6.23 -21.12
C ASP A 501 4.85 -7.63 -20.81
N VAL A 502 4.06 -8.69 -20.87
CA VAL A 502 4.55 -10.07 -20.60
C VAL A 502 5.62 -10.51 -21.61
N GLN A 503 5.46 -10.18 -22.89
CA GLN A 503 6.47 -10.50 -23.90
C GLN A 503 7.81 -9.82 -23.61
N GLU A 504 7.79 -8.55 -23.20
CA GLU A 504 8.99 -7.81 -22.80
C GLU A 504 9.63 -8.44 -21.55
N LEU A 505 8.84 -8.75 -20.54
CA LEU A 505 9.31 -9.35 -19.29
C LEU A 505 9.93 -10.73 -19.49
N VAL A 506 9.35 -11.56 -20.33
CA VAL A 506 9.90 -12.88 -20.66
C VAL A 506 11.19 -12.75 -21.49
N THR A 507 11.26 -11.77 -22.38
CA THR A 507 12.51 -11.47 -23.11
C THR A 507 13.61 -11.07 -22.14
N ARG A 508 13.32 -10.19 -21.18
CA ARG A 508 14.25 -9.81 -20.12
C ARG A 508 14.67 -11.00 -19.24
N PHE A 509 13.74 -11.88 -18.89
CA PHE A 509 14.02 -13.10 -18.15
C PHE A 509 14.97 -14.02 -18.91
N ARG A 510 14.80 -14.21 -20.22
CA ARG A 510 15.65 -15.07 -21.06
C ARG A 510 17.04 -14.49 -21.30
N THR A 511 17.18 -13.18 -21.29
CA THR A 511 18.46 -12.51 -21.55
C THR A 511 19.41 -12.70 -20.37
N ASP A 512 20.65 -13.09 -20.67
CA ASP A 512 21.71 -13.11 -19.68
C ASP A 512 22.24 -11.68 -19.50
N GLY A 513 21.90 -11.09 -18.38
CA GLY A 513 22.32 -9.73 -18.03
C GLY A 513 23.76 -9.66 -17.50
N VAL A 514 24.23 -8.44 -17.22
CA VAL A 514 25.51 -8.17 -16.56
C VAL A 514 25.61 -8.92 -15.25
N GLN A 515 26.72 -9.63 -15.02
CA GLN A 515 26.87 -10.56 -13.91
C GLN A 515 27.39 -9.94 -12.60
N GLY A 516 27.63 -8.65 -12.56
CA GLY A 516 28.11 -8.00 -11.34
C GLY A 516 28.57 -6.57 -11.55
N LEU A 517 28.98 -5.98 -10.44
CA LEU A 517 29.60 -4.67 -10.41
C LEU A 517 31.03 -4.78 -10.94
N ILE A 518 31.45 -3.81 -11.74
CA ILE A 518 32.86 -3.63 -12.11
C ILE A 518 33.55 -2.95 -10.91
N ASP A 519 34.55 -3.63 -10.34
CA ASP A 519 35.12 -3.22 -9.05
C ASP A 519 35.87 -1.88 -9.10
N ASP A 520 36.42 -1.50 -10.26
CA ASP A 520 37.22 -0.29 -10.42
C ASP A 520 36.47 0.91 -11.04
N TYR A 521 35.14 0.98 -10.86
CA TYR A 521 34.30 2.10 -11.35
C TYR A 521 34.45 3.41 -10.56
N ARG A 522 35.26 3.43 -9.49
CA ARG A 522 35.45 4.58 -8.59
C ARG A 522 36.23 5.71 -9.27
N ALA A 523 36.10 6.95 -8.75
CA ALA A 523 36.74 8.13 -9.28
C ALA A 523 38.28 8.07 -9.40
N SER A 524 38.91 7.14 -8.62
CA SER A 524 40.35 6.86 -8.70
C SER A 524 40.74 5.87 -9.81
N SER A 525 39.75 5.31 -10.53
CA SER A 525 40.03 4.31 -11.57
C SER A 525 40.55 4.94 -12.86
N ASP A 526 41.55 4.30 -13.48
CA ASP A 526 42.21 4.81 -14.71
C ASP A 526 41.21 4.99 -15.89
N TRP A 527 40.14 4.16 -15.96
CA TRP A 527 39.16 4.29 -17.03
C TRP A 527 38.34 5.59 -16.97
N LEU A 528 38.18 6.21 -15.80
CA LEU A 528 37.52 7.52 -15.67
C LEU A 528 38.42 8.67 -16.17
N GLN A 529 39.71 8.45 -16.26
CA GLN A 529 40.65 9.42 -16.78
C GLN A 529 40.62 9.51 -18.31
N PHE A 530 39.96 8.58 -18.98
CA PHE A 530 39.88 8.54 -20.46
C PHE A 530 39.34 9.84 -21.06
N VAL A 531 38.40 10.51 -20.39
CA VAL A 531 37.84 11.80 -20.84
C VAL A 531 38.79 12.96 -20.57
N GLN A 532 39.65 12.85 -19.53
CA GLN A 532 40.62 13.88 -19.13
C GLN A 532 41.93 13.81 -19.93
N ALA A 533 42.24 12.66 -20.48
CA ALA A 533 43.48 12.39 -21.20
C ALA A 533 43.49 12.85 -22.67
N ARG A 534 42.43 13.47 -23.18
CA ARG A 534 42.43 14.08 -24.52
C ARG A 534 42.94 15.52 -24.44
N PRO A 535 44.08 15.86 -25.13
CA PRO A 535 44.63 17.21 -25.18
C PRO A 535 43.69 18.18 -25.89
#